data_dd8ed34972270261f9c384dd97a387ad
#
_entry.id   dd8ed34972270261f9c384dd97a387ad
#
_cell.length_a   1.000
_cell.length_b   1.000
_cell.length_c   1.000
_cell.angle_alpha   90.00
_cell.angle_beta   90.00
_cell.angle_gamma   90.00
#
_symmetry.space_group_name_H-M   'P 1'
#
loop_
_entity.id
_entity.type
_entity.pdbx_description
1 polymer ?
#
loop_
_entity_poly.entity_id
_entity_poly.type
_entity_poly.pdbx_seq_one_letter_code
_entity_poly.pdbx_strand_id
1 'polypeptide(L)'
;MEDRAIDMEVDGIRFISHGHYYDGINNWLCHKLKENDPQAITYCARQLVKMLPENAVVVPIPGHHGFALQTLYIARAINEQSGGIIPVANVLKGNSRMSNYQAKKEGSLLPAEELGFRQVAPLPKGKVPYLLDNVVDTGTTAKAAINALGGGIVLSYAMSNFLLESISNRQVFLR
;
A
#
# COMPACT_ATOMS: atom_id res chain seq x y z
N MET A 1 -9.15 12.13 18.90
CA MET A 1 -9.98 11.57 17.82
C MET A 1 -9.33 10.26 17.41
N GLU A 2 -9.99 9.14 17.64
CA GLU A 2 -9.46 7.85 17.17
C GLU A 2 -9.49 7.86 15.65
N ASP A 3 -8.32 7.67 15.03
CA ASP A 3 -8.20 7.48 13.59
C ASP A 3 -8.99 6.21 13.25
N ARG A 4 -10.13 6.36 12.61
CA ARG A 4 -10.91 5.21 12.16
C ARG A 4 -10.19 4.57 10.99
N ALA A 5 -9.71 3.34 11.20
CA ALA A 5 -9.20 2.51 10.13
C ALA A 5 -10.25 2.42 9.00
N ILE A 6 -9.79 2.54 7.78
CA ILE A 6 -10.62 2.39 6.58
C ILE A 6 -10.53 0.92 6.15
N ASP A 7 -11.68 0.27 5.98
CA ASP A 7 -11.78 -1.09 5.43
C ASP A 7 -12.88 -1.08 4.37
N MET A 8 -12.50 -1.34 3.12
CA MET A 8 -13.41 -1.19 1.99
C MET A 8 -13.05 -2.13 0.86
N GLU A 9 -14.01 -2.42 -0.01
CA GLU A 9 -13.81 -3.20 -1.22
C GLU A 9 -14.09 -2.35 -2.46
N VAL A 10 -13.18 -2.40 -3.43
CA VAL A 10 -13.29 -1.70 -4.71
C VAL A 10 -12.90 -2.64 -5.83
N ASP A 11 -13.80 -2.87 -6.78
CA ASP A 11 -13.58 -3.76 -7.93
C ASP A 11 -13.10 -5.18 -7.49
N GLY A 12 -13.66 -5.71 -6.38
CA GLY A 12 -13.31 -7.01 -5.83
C GLY A 12 -11.97 -7.07 -5.08
N ILE A 13 -11.33 -5.92 -4.84
CA ILE A 13 -10.09 -5.81 -4.07
C ILE A 13 -10.38 -5.16 -2.74
N ARG A 14 -9.98 -5.82 -1.65
CA ARG A 14 -10.07 -5.26 -0.29
C ARG A 14 -8.89 -4.35 0.00
N PHE A 15 -9.20 -3.15 0.48
CA PHE A 15 -8.25 -2.14 0.91
C PHE A 15 -8.43 -1.89 2.40
N ILE A 16 -7.35 -1.96 3.16
CA ILE A 16 -7.31 -1.56 4.57
C ILE A 16 -6.27 -0.44 4.73
N SER A 17 -6.67 0.65 5.39
CA SER A 17 -5.78 1.77 5.67
C SER A 17 -5.92 2.21 7.12
N HIS A 18 -4.81 2.65 7.73
CA HIS A 18 -4.84 3.18 9.09
C HIS A 18 -5.72 4.42 9.19
N GLY A 19 -5.72 5.29 8.18
CA GLY A 19 -6.55 6.48 8.18
C GLY A 19 -6.55 7.25 6.86
N HIS A 20 -7.21 8.41 6.87
CA HIS A 20 -7.23 9.34 5.74
C HIS A 20 -5.92 10.12 5.64
N TYR A 21 -5.48 10.36 4.41
CA TYR A 21 -4.25 11.10 4.13
C TYR A 21 -4.26 12.54 4.69
N TYR A 22 -5.42 13.20 4.67
CA TYR A 22 -5.56 14.59 5.12
C TYR A 22 -5.95 14.74 6.59
N ASP A 23 -6.12 13.63 7.33
CA ASP A 23 -6.49 13.67 8.73
C ASP A 23 -5.26 13.85 9.65
N GLY A 24 -5.37 14.75 10.60
CA GLY A 24 -4.37 14.96 11.65
C GLY A 24 -2.96 15.13 11.09
N ILE A 25 -2.04 14.28 11.54
CA ILE A 25 -0.62 14.30 11.17
C ILE A 25 -0.29 13.34 10.01
N ASN A 26 -1.28 12.65 9.44
CA ASN A 26 -1.03 11.58 8.45
C ASN A 26 -0.31 12.09 7.20
N ASN A 27 -0.68 13.27 6.70
CA ASN A 27 0.01 13.89 5.57
C ASN A 27 1.50 14.10 5.87
N TRP A 28 1.81 14.69 7.02
CA TRP A 28 3.19 14.92 7.45
C TRP A 28 3.96 13.61 7.61
N LEU A 29 3.36 12.60 8.25
CA LEU A 29 3.98 11.28 8.39
C LEU A 29 4.25 10.61 7.05
N CYS A 30 3.31 10.70 6.09
CA CYS A 30 3.51 10.17 4.75
C CYS A 30 4.68 10.85 4.02
N HIS A 31 4.90 12.15 4.21
CA HIS A 31 6.10 12.83 3.70
C HIS A 31 7.37 12.30 4.38
N LYS A 32 7.36 12.13 5.71
CA LYS A 32 8.51 11.55 6.43
C LYS A 32 8.81 10.11 6.02
N LEU A 33 7.79 9.30 5.72
CA LEU A 33 7.99 7.96 5.18
C LEU A 33 8.74 7.98 3.83
N LYS A 34 8.45 8.96 2.95
CA LYS A 34 9.17 9.11 1.68
C LYS A 34 10.63 9.50 1.87
N GLU A 35 10.94 10.20 2.96
CA GLU A 35 12.31 10.58 3.38
C GLU A 35 13.04 9.43 4.10
N ASN A 36 12.41 8.29 4.30
CA ASN A 36 12.90 7.15 5.09
C ASN A 36 13.20 7.53 6.55
N ASP A 37 12.44 8.45 7.14
CA ASP A 37 12.59 8.84 8.53
C ASP A 37 12.34 7.64 9.47
N PRO A 38 13.32 7.24 10.31
CA PRO A 38 13.19 6.03 11.12
C PRO A 38 12.09 6.11 12.18
N GLN A 39 11.81 7.30 12.72
CA GLN A 39 10.77 7.49 13.72
C GLN A 39 9.37 7.37 13.08
N ALA A 40 9.19 7.97 11.90
CA ALA A 40 7.97 7.83 11.14
C ALA A 40 7.71 6.36 10.73
N ILE A 41 8.75 5.65 10.25
CA ILE A 41 8.68 4.23 9.89
C ILE A 41 8.24 3.41 11.11
N THR A 42 8.89 3.59 12.25
CA THR A 42 8.58 2.87 13.50
C THR A 42 7.15 3.15 13.96
N TYR A 43 6.74 4.41 13.93
CA TYR A 43 5.38 4.82 14.32
C TYR A 43 4.34 4.17 13.40
N CYS A 44 4.49 4.32 12.09
CA CYS A 44 3.55 3.76 11.11
C CYS A 44 3.47 2.24 11.19
N ALA A 45 4.62 1.55 11.31
CA ALA A 45 4.65 0.11 11.48
C ALA A 45 3.89 -0.35 12.73
N ARG A 46 3.99 0.38 13.84
CA ARG A 46 3.26 0.10 15.08
C ARG A 46 1.74 0.19 14.90
N GLN A 47 1.26 1.10 14.07
CA GLN A 47 -0.17 1.18 13.78
C GLN A 47 -0.60 0.04 12.85
N LEU A 48 0.18 -0.24 11.81
CA LEU A 48 -0.15 -1.25 10.82
C LEU A 48 -0.13 -2.68 11.38
N VAL A 49 0.80 -2.98 12.29
CA VAL A 49 0.88 -4.31 12.95
C VAL A 49 -0.43 -4.69 13.65
N LYS A 50 -1.14 -3.73 14.23
CA LYS A 50 -2.42 -3.95 14.92
C LYS A 50 -3.56 -4.35 13.98
N MET A 51 -3.39 -4.12 12.68
CA MET A 51 -4.38 -4.39 11.65
C MET A 51 -4.16 -5.75 10.97
N LEU A 52 -3.07 -6.44 11.30
CA LEU A 52 -2.64 -7.67 10.64
C LEU A 52 -2.91 -8.90 11.51
N PRO A 53 -3.53 -9.96 10.96
CA PRO A 53 -3.64 -11.24 11.65
C PRO A 53 -2.30 -12.00 11.62
N GLU A 54 -2.13 -12.96 12.52
CA GLU A 54 -0.90 -13.77 12.63
C GLU A 54 -0.56 -14.58 11.36
N ASN A 55 -1.57 -14.93 10.57
CA ASN A 55 -1.37 -15.61 9.29
C ASN A 55 -1.05 -14.67 8.12
N ALA A 56 -0.87 -13.37 8.37
CA ALA A 56 -0.45 -12.43 7.34
C ALA A 56 1.01 -12.64 6.89
N VAL A 57 1.29 -12.27 5.64
CA VAL A 57 2.63 -11.97 5.14
C VAL A 57 2.59 -10.61 4.46
N VAL A 58 3.54 -9.73 4.79
CA VAL A 58 3.60 -8.40 4.19
C VAL A 58 4.41 -8.46 2.91
N VAL A 59 3.79 -8.01 1.81
CA VAL A 59 4.41 -7.93 0.49
C VAL A 59 4.60 -6.45 0.15
N PRO A 60 5.82 -5.90 0.23
CA PRO A 60 6.06 -4.50 -0.10
C PRO A 60 5.89 -4.26 -1.60
N ILE A 61 5.06 -3.28 -1.97
CA ILE A 61 4.82 -2.90 -3.37
C ILE A 61 6.04 -2.11 -3.90
N PRO A 62 6.54 -2.43 -5.11
CA PRO A 62 7.64 -1.70 -5.72
C PRO A 62 7.29 -0.24 -6.01
N GLY A 63 8.24 0.65 -5.73
CA GLY A 63 8.17 2.05 -6.10
C GLY A 63 8.52 2.31 -7.57
N HIS A 64 8.75 3.58 -7.92
CA HIS A 64 9.03 4.00 -9.29
C HIS A 64 10.39 3.52 -9.85
N HIS A 65 11.31 3.10 -8.99
CA HIS A 65 12.56 2.46 -9.42
C HIS A 65 12.42 0.98 -9.78
N GLY A 66 11.22 0.40 -9.67
CA GLY A 66 10.93 -0.99 -9.98
C GLY A 66 11.24 -1.98 -8.86
N PHE A 67 11.67 -1.51 -7.70
CA PHE A 67 11.87 -2.30 -6.50
C PHE A 67 11.27 -1.61 -5.27
N ALA A 68 10.97 -2.38 -4.23
CA ALA A 68 10.48 -1.85 -2.97
C ALA A 68 11.65 -1.26 -2.17
N LEU A 69 11.54 0.01 -1.79
CA LEU A 69 12.48 0.70 -0.92
C LEU A 69 11.76 1.18 0.35
N GLN A 70 10.97 2.23 0.26
CA GLN A 70 10.23 2.78 1.42
C GLN A 70 9.28 1.74 2.01
N THR A 71 8.50 1.07 1.17
CA THR A 71 7.60 0.00 1.60
C THR A 71 8.33 -1.18 2.25
N LEU A 72 9.54 -1.49 1.78
CA LEU A 72 10.36 -2.55 2.39
C LEU A 72 10.84 -2.17 3.80
N TYR A 73 11.22 -0.90 4.04
CA TYR A 73 11.59 -0.45 5.38
C TYR A 73 10.41 -0.57 6.36
N ILE A 74 9.21 -0.16 5.93
CA ILE A 74 8.00 -0.29 6.76
C ILE A 74 7.68 -1.77 7.00
N ALA A 75 7.75 -2.63 5.98
CA ALA A 75 7.50 -4.06 6.10
C ALA A 75 8.46 -4.72 7.10
N ARG A 76 9.74 -4.38 7.06
CA ARG A 76 10.74 -4.87 8.03
C ARG A 76 10.44 -4.41 9.45
N ALA A 77 10.05 -3.15 9.63
CA ALA A 77 9.64 -2.63 10.94
C ALA A 77 8.37 -3.34 11.46
N ILE A 78 7.41 -3.70 10.60
CA ILE A 78 6.25 -4.52 10.96
C ILE A 78 6.70 -5.90 11.45
N ASN A 79 7.63 -6.55 10.74
CA ASN A 79 8.18 -7.85 11.16
C ASN A 79 8.83 -7.75 12.54
N GLU A 80 9.70 -6.76 12.76
CA GLU A 80 10.36 -6.54 14.05
C GLU A 80 9.35 -6.31 15.18
N GLN A 81 8.36 -5.45 14.96
CA GLN A 81 7.35 -5.12 15.98
C GLN A 81 6.36 -6.24 16.25
N SER A 82 6.17 -7.16 15.32
CA SER A 82 5.40 -8.39 15.52
C SER A 82 6.23 -9.51 16.20
N GLY A 83 7.49 -9.24 16.58
CA GLY A 83 8.39 -10.27 17.09
C GLY A 83 8.72 -11.36 16.07
N GLY A 84 8.68 -11.04 14.77
CA GLY A 84 8.94 -11.98 13.69
C GLY A 84 7.73 -12.84 13.27
N ILE A 85 6.56 -12.68 13.90
CA ILE A 85 5.36 -13.46 13.60
C ILE A 85 4.84 -13.17 12.20
N ILE A 86 4.92 -11.92 11.76
CA ILE A 86 4.47 -11.46 10.44
C ILE A 86 5.69 -11.35 9.52
N PRO A 87 5.93 -12.33 8.63
CA PRO A 87 7.07 -12.32 7.74
C PRO A 87 6.93 -11.30 6.62
N VAL A 88 8.07 -10.92 6.03
CA VAL A 88 8.14 -10.07 4.83
C VAL A 88 8.46 -10.94 3.61
N ALA A 89 7.68 -10.81 2.55
CA ALA A 89 7.92 -11.43 1.26
C ALA A 89 8.18 -10.35 0.19
N ASN A 90 9.44 -9.99 -0.03
CA ASN A 90 9.83 -9.05 -1.09
C ASN A 90 9.89 -9.76 -2.44
N VAL A 91 8.72 -10.15 -2.96
CA VAL A 91 8.56 -11.02 -4.13
C VAL A 91 8.07 -10.30 -5.38
N LEU A 92 7.81 -8.98 -5.30
CA LEU A 92 7.38 -8.18 -6.43
C LEU A 92 8.52 -7.33 -6.98
N LYS A 93 8.62 -7.26 -8.30
CA LYS A 93 9.42 -6.29 -9.04
C LYS A 93 8.58 -5.60 -10.10
N GLY A 94 8.97 -4.40 -10.47
CA GLY A 94 8.34 -3.61 -11.53
C GLY A 94 9.36 -3.03 -12.49
N ASN A 95 8.90 -2.20 -13.41
CA ASN A 95 9.76 -1.42 -14.29
C ASN A 95 10.23 -0.15 -13.58
N SER A 96 11.45 0.31 -13.91
CA SER A 96 11.87 1.67 -13.58
C SER A 96 11.06 2.64 -14.47
N ARG A 97 10.45 3.66 -13.84
CA ARG A 97 9.56 4.61 -14.51
C ARG A 97 9.57 5.97 -13.82
N MET A 98 8.92 6.94 -14.44
CA MET A 98 8.60 8.21 -13.79
C MET A 98 7.73 7.97 -12.53
N SER A 99 7.91 8.76 -11.49
CA SER A 99 7.04 8.65 -10.31
C SER A 99 5.61 9.07 -10.66
N ASN A 100 4.62 8.47 -9.97
CA ASN A 100 3.21 8.85 -10.15
C ASN A 100 2.97 10.35 -9.90
N TYR A 101 3.74 10.95 -8.99
CA TYR A 101 3.67 12.39 -8.71
C TYR A 101 4.13 13.22 -9.91
N GLN A 102 5.25 12.86 -10.54
CA GLN A 102 5.75 13.55 -11.74
C GLN A 102 4.81 13.36 -12.92
N ALA A 103 4.35 12.14 -13.18
CA ALA A 103 3.38 11.85 -14.22
C ALA A 103 2.09 12.69 -14.06
N LYS A 104 1.55 12.77 -12.85
CA LYS A 104 0.36 13.59 -12.55
C LYS A 104 0.63 15.08 -12.77
N LYS A 105 1.81 15.58 -12.41
CA LYS A 105 2.23 16.97 -12.64
C LYS A 105 2.35 17.31 -14.14
N GLU A 106 2.75 16.33 -14.96
CA GLU A 106 2.87 16.44 -16.42
C GLU A 106 1.56 16.15 -17.15
N GLY A 107 0.45 15.93 -16.41
CA GLY A 107 -0.88 15.67 -16.97
C GLY A 107 -1.05 14.28 -17.57
N SER A 108 -0.11 13.37 -17.34
CA SER A 108 -0.20 11.98 -17.77
C SER A 108 -0.61 11.07 -16.61
N LEU A 109 -1.49 10.10 -16.91
CA LEU A 109 -1.75 8.97 -16.01
C LEU A 109 -0.92 7.80 -16.50
N LEU A 110 -0.10 7.23 -15.62
CA LEU A 110 0.66 6.03 -15.95
C LEU A 110 -0.30 4.84 -16.08
N PRO A 111 -0.41 4.20 -17.24
CA PRO A 111 -1.20 3.00 -17.38
C PRO A 111 -0.59 1.86 -16.55
N ALA A 112 -1.44 0.94 -16.11
CA ALA A 112 -1.03 -0.18 -15.25
C ALA A 112 0.06 -1.05 -15.90
N GLU A 113 0.05 -1.15 -17.24
CA GLU A 113 1.02 -1.92 -18.03
C GLU A 113 2.45 -1.36 -17.91
N GLU A 114 2.61 -0.04 -17.77
CA GLU A 114 3.92 0.60 -17.60
C GLU A 114 4.55 0.28 -16.24
N LEU A 115 3.74 -0.09 -15.24
CA LEU A 115 4.24 -0.51 -13.93
C LEU A 115 5.04 -1.82 -14.04
N GLY A 116 4.66 -2.72 -14.95
CA GLY A 116 5.36 -3.96 -15.28
C GLY A 116 5.59 -4.85 -14.06
N PHE A 117 4.65 -4.86 -13.11
CA PHE A 117 4.79 -5.67 -11.91
C PHE A 117 4.75 -7.15 -12.25
N ARG A 118 5.65 -7.89 -11.63
CA ARG A 118 5.74 -9.34 -11.75
C ARG A 118 6.20 -9.97 -10.44
N GLN A 119 5.69 -11.15 -10.15
CA GLN A 119 6.16 -11.97 -9.05
C GLN A 119 7.47 -12.66 -9.44
N VAL A 120 8.50 -12.54 -8.61
CA VAL A 120 9.85 -13.10 -8.87
C VAL A 120 10.23 -14.23 -7.92
N ALA A 121 9.42 -14.51 -6.90
CA ALA A 121 9.59 -15.60 -5.97
C ALA A 121 8.23 -16.06 -5.41
N PRO A 122 8.11 -17.31 -4.93
CA PRO A 122 6.87 -17.78 -4.34
C PRO A 122 6.58 -17.11 -2.98
N LEU A 123 5.30 -17.04 -2.63
CA LEU A 123 4.87 -16.65 -1.29
C LEU A 123 5.05 -17.79 -0.28
N PRO A 124 5.23 -17.48 1.00
CA PRO A 124 5.20 -18.48 2.07
C PRO A 124 3.85 -19.20 2.09
N LYS A 125 3.88 -20.54 2.17
CA LYS A 125 2.67 -21.37 2.21
C LYS A 125 1.82 -21.05 3.43
N GLY A 126 0.49 -21.05 3.25
CA GLY A 126 -0.48 -20.87 4.34
C GLY A 126 -0.58 -19.44 4.89
N LYS A 127 0.10 -18.48 4.26
CA LYS A 127 0.01 -17.07 4.62
C LYS A 127 -0.89 -16.29 3.67
N VAL A 128 -1.58 -15.29 4.21
CA VAL A 128 -2.42 -14.35 3.43
C VAL A 128 -1.58 -13.13 3.08
N PRO A 129 -1.41 -12.80 1.78
CA PRO A 129 -0.60 -11.66 1.37
C PRO A 129 -1.32 -10.33 1.64
N TYR A 130 -0.63 -9.44 2.32
CA TYR A 130 -0.98 -8.04 2.53
C TYR A 130 0.02 -7.18 1.77
N LEU A 131 -0.45 -6.58 0.65
CA LEU A 131 0.38 -5.77 -0.23
C LEU A 131 0.47 -4.36 0.34
N LEU A 132 1.67 -3.99 0.78
CA LEU A 132 1.92 -2.75 1.51
C LEU A 132 2.28 -1.61 0.56
N ASP A 133 1.51 -0.52 0.63
CA ASP A 133 1.84 0.78 0.06
C ASP A 133 1.87 1.86 1.17
N ASN A 134 2.61 2.94 0.98
CA ASN A 134 2.63 4.04 1.95
C ASN A 134 1.30 4.79 1.94
N VAL A 135 0.86 5.17 0.75
CA VAL A 135 -0.37 5.93 0.49
C VAL A 135 -1.08 5.37 -0.73
N VAL A 136 -2.34 5.02 -0.57
CA VAL A 136 -3.21 4.68 -1.70
C VAL A 136 -3.94 5.94 -2.15
N ASP A 137 -3.69 6.37 -3.39
CA ASP A 137 -4.38 7.51 -4.01
C ASP A 137 -5.51 7.02 -4.95
N THR A 138 -5.17 6.68 -6.19
CA THR A 138 -6.13 6.15 -7.18
C THR A 138 -6.36 4.65 -7.07
N GLY A 139 -5.46 3.94 -6.38
CA GLY A 139 -5.44 2.49 -6.30
C GLY A 139 -4.81 1.79 -7.51
N THR A 140 -4.37 2.50 -8.54
CA THR A 140 -3.79 1.92 -9.77
C THR A 140 -2.57 1.04 -9.46
N THR A 141 -1.63 1.56 -8.66
CA THR A 141 -0.43 0.82 -8.25
C THR A 141 -0.79 -0.45 -7.47
N ALA A 142 -1.72 -0.32 -6.50
CA ALA A 142 -2.17 -1.43 -5.69
C ALA A 142 -2.88 -2.51 -6.52
N LYS A 143 -3.77 -2.12 -7.44
CA LYS A 143 -4.47 -3.04 -8.35
C LYS A 143 -3.49 -3.80 -9.26
N ALA A 144 -2.50 -3.11 -9.81
CA ALA A 144 -1.47 -3.75 -10.64
C ALA A 144 -0.64 -4.76 -9.81
N ALA A 145 -0.31 -4.45 -8.57
CA ALA A 145 0.42 -5.36 -7.68
C ALA A 145 -0.42 -6.60 -7.31
N ILE A 146 -1.70 -6.42 -7.00
CA ILE A 146 -2.67 -7.52 -6.76
C ILE A 146 -2.75 -8.44 -7.97
N ASN A 147 -2.88 -7.88 -9.18
CA ASN A 147 -2.95 -8.67 -10.42
C ASN A 147 -1.66 -9.46 -10.65
N ALA A 148 -0.49 -8.86 -10.42
CA ALA A 148 0.80 -9.53 -10.59
C ALA A 148 1.02 -10.66 -9.58
N LEU A 149 0.47 -10.54 -8.37
CA LEU A 149 0.59 -11.54 -7.30
C LEU A 149 -0.50 -12.63 -7.38
N GLY A 150 -1.58 -12.37 -8.10
CA GLY A 150 -2.73 -13.28 -8.22
C GLY A 150 -3.73 -13.18 -7.07
N GLY A 151 -3.66 -12.11 -6.25
CA GLY A 151 -4.59 -11.86 -5.14
C GLY A 151 -3.93 -11.24 -3.91
N GLY A 152 -4.72 -10.98 -2.89
CA GLY A 152 -4.28 -10.42 -1.62
C GLY A 152 -5.15 -9.26 -1.14
N ILE A 153 -4.72 -8.62 -0.07
CA ILE A 153 -5.37 -7.48 0.57
C ILE A 153 -4.39 -6.29 0.49
N VAL A 154 -4.87 -5.12 0.09
CA VAL A 154 -4.04 -3.91 0.08
C VAL A 154 -4.00 -3.32 1.48
N LEU A 155 -2.80 -3.08 2.00
CA LEU A 155 -2.53 -2.46 3.28
C LEU A 155 -1.84 -1.12 3.05
N SER A 156 -2.32 -0.03 3.65
CA SER A 156 -1.65 1.27 3.58
C SER A 156 -1.68 2.01 4.91
N TYR A 157 -0.72 2.91 5.10
CA TYR A 157 -0.77 3.81 6.24
C TYR A 157 -1.86 4.87 6.06
N ALA A 158 -1.99 5.42 4.86
CA ALA A 158 -3.01 6.42 4.56
C ALA A 158 -3.68 6.17 3.19
N MET A 159 -4.90 6.65 3.07
CA MET A 159 -5.68 6.64 1.83
C MET A 159 -6.16 8.05 1.52
N SER A 160 -6.01 8.50 0.26
CA SER A 160 -6.55 9.77 -0.19
C SER A 160 -8.05 9.68 -0.46
N ASN A 161 -8.69 10.84 -0.53
CA ASN A 161 -10.13 10.91 -0.80
C ASN A 161 -10.50 10.46 -2.22
N PHE A 162 -9.55 10.45 -3.16
CA PHE A 162 -9.83 10.14 -4.57
C PHE A 162 -10.49 8.77 -4.74
N LEU A 163 -9.96 7.73 -4.11
CA LEU A 163 -10.55 6.39 -4.18
C LEU A 163 -11.91 6.33 -3.47
N LEU A 164 -12.06 7.01 -2.35
CA LEU A 164 -13.31 7.08 -1.58
C LEU A 164 -14.42 7.81 -2.34
N GLU A 165 -14.10 8.92 -2.99
CA GLU A 165 -15.05 9.70 -3.80
C GLU A 165 -15.49 8.95 -5.06
N SER A 166 -14.59 8.17 -5.67
CA SER A 166 -14.91 7.37 -6.85
C SER A 166 -16.00 6.33 -6.59
N ILE A 167 -16.10 5.83 -5.36
CA ILE A 167 -17.13 4.87 -4.93
C ILE A 167 -18.46 5.58 -4.67
N SER A 168 -18.42 6.70 -3.96
CA SER A 168 -19.63 7.49 -3.68
C SER A 168 -20.32 7.92 -4.97
N ASN A 169 -19.55 8.32 -5.98
CA ASN A 169 -20.08 8.69 -7.27
C ASN A 169 -20.67 7.50 -8.06
N ARG A 170 -20.07 6.29 -7.95
CA ARG A 170 -20.64 5.08 -8.60
C ARG A 170 -21.94 4.63 -7.97
N GLN A 171 -22.12 4.76 -6.66
CA GLN A 171 -23.39 4.42 -5.98
C GLN A 171 -24.55 5.36 -6.33
N VAL A 172 -24.26 6.60 -6.72
CA VAL A 172 -25.29 7.56 -7.16
C VAL A 172 -25.82 7.22 -8.56
N PHE A 173 -25.03 6.60 -9.44
CA PHE A 173 -25.44 6.20 -10.78
C PHE A 173 -26.17 4.84 -10.84
N LEU A 174 -26.24 4.10 -9.74
CA LEU A 174 -26.92 2.80 -9.66
C LEU A 174 -28.27 2.87 -8.93
N ARG A 175 -28.78 4.07 -8.65
CA ARG A 175 -30.12 4.36 -8.16
C ARG A 175 -30.92 5.08 -9.25
#